data_2928db59c2d977b095c858c2628324fb
#
_entry.id   2928db59c2d977b095c858c2628324fb
#
_cell.length_a   1.000
_cell.length_b   1.000
_cell.length_c   1.000
_cell.angle_alpha   90.00
_cell.angle_beta   90.00
_cell.angle_gamma   90.00
#
_symmetry.space_group_name_H-M   'P 1'
#
loop_
_entity.id
_entity.type
_entity.pdbx_description
1 polymer ?
#
loop_
_entity_poly.entity_id
_entity_poly.type
_entity_poly.pdbx_seq_one_letter_code
_entity_poly.pdbx_strand_id
1 'polypeptide(L)'
;MNIIVIGTGLIGTSIALAVREQGSTVWLTDQDPAAARLAVDLGAGDPLPATTREPADIAVIAVPPAAVAATLAQAQARRLADA
;
A
#
# COMPACT_ATOMS: atom_id res chain seq x y z
N MET A 1 -3.42 -11.63 7.52
CA MET A 1 -2.67 -10.40 7.84
C MET A 1 -3.12 -9.29 6.91
N ASN A 2 -3.31 -8.12 7.43
CA ASN A 2 -3.68 -6.94 6.66
C ASN A 2 -2.43 -6.12 6.33
N ILE A 3 -2.19 -5.90 5.05
CA ILE A 3 -0.99 -5.22 4.57
C ILE A 3 -1.42 -4.04 3.69
N ILE A 4 -0.84 -2.87 3.96
CA ILE A 4 -0.97 -1.70 3.10
C ILE A 4 0.30 -1.57 2.28
N VAL A 5 0.17 -1.46 0.97
CA VAL A 5 1.28 -1.16 0.08
C VAL A 5 1.14 0.28 -0.42
N ILE A 6 2.10 1.11 -0.09
CA ILE A 6 2.15 2.52 -0.46
C ILE A 6 3.17 2.67 -1.58
N GLY A 7 2.67 3.04 -2.75
CA GLY A 7 3.46 3.04 -3.97
C GLY A 7 3.19 1.80 -4.80
N THR A 8 2.57 2.00 -5.97
CA THR A 8 2.11 0.91 -6.82
C THR A 8 2.83 0.88 -8.17
N GLY A 9 4.11 1.24 -8.16
CA GLY A 9 5.01 0.99 -9.28
C GLY A 9 5.30 -0.51 -9.40
N LEU A 10 6.29 -0.84 -10.21
CA LEU A 10 6.61 -2.24 -10.49
C LEU A 10 6.92 -3.04 -9.22
N ILE A 11 7.75 -2.50 -8.34
CA ILE A 11 8.17 -3.20 -7.12
C ILE A 11 7.00 -3.35 -6.15
N GLY A 12 6.27 -2.26 -5.88
CA GLY A 12 5.14 -2.28 -4.95
C GLY A 12 4.04 -3.22 -5.41
N THR A 13 3.68 -3.19 -6.69
CA THR A 13 2.70 -4.09 -7.27
C THR A 13 3.15 -5.54 -7.20
N SER A 14 4.42 -5.82 -7.45
CA SER A 14 4.96 -7.18 -7.36
C SER A 14 4.92 -7.72 -5.94
N ILE A 15 5.26 -6.90 -4.95
CA ILE A 15 5.15 -7.28 -3.52
C ILE A 15 3.70 -7.55 -3.16
N ALA A 16 2.79 -6.67 -3.56
CA ALA A 16 1.37 -6.81 -3.27
C ALA A 16 0.80 -8.12 -3.83
N LEU A 17 1.11 -8.44 -5.08
CA LEU A 17 0.70 -9.70 -5.70
C LEU A 17 1.22 -10.91 -4.93
N ALA A 18 2.48 -10.88 -4.52
CA ALA A 18 3.10 -11.98 -3.80
C ALA A 18 2.46 -12.23 -2.43
N VAL A 19 2.23 -11.17 -1.64
CA VAL A 19 1.65 -11.33 -0.31
C VAL A 19 0.17 -11.67 -0.38
N ARG A 20 -0.55 -11.16 -1.38
CA ARG A 20 -1.95 -11.51 -1.60
C ARG A 20 -2.10 -12.99 -1.96
N GLU A 21 -1.20 -13.51 -2.78
CA GLU A 21 -1.19 -14.92 -3.15
C GLU A 21 -1.02 -15.83 -1.94
N GLN A 22 -0.34 -15.36 -0.91
CA GLN A 22 -0.18 -16.09 0.36
C GLN A 22 -1.36 -15.95 1.32
N GLY A 23 -2.44 -15.29 0.89
CA GLY A 23 -3.65 -15.17 1.68
C GLY A 23 -3.80 -13.89 2.49
N SER A 24 -2.89 -12.93 2.34
CA SER A 24 -3.01 -11.64 3.01
C SER A 24 -4.07 -10.75 2.35
N THR A 25 -4.73 -9.92 3.15
CA THR A 25 -5.55 -8.84 2.64
C THR A 25 -4.64 -7.66 2.33
N VAL A 26 -4.70 -7.18 1.09
CA VAL A 26 -3.80 -6.12 0.63
C VAL A 26 -4.62 -4.89 0.24
N TRP A 27 -4.21 -3.74 0.79
CA TRP A 27 -4.74 -2.43 0.46
C TRP A 27 -3.67 -1.65 -0.28
N LEU A 28 -4.07 -0.97 -1.36
CA LEU A 28 -3.16 -0.25 -2.25
C LEU A 28 -3.43 1.24 -2.20
N THR A 29 -2.37 2.02 -2.16
CA THR A 29 -2.44 3.47 -2.31
C THR A 29 -1.22 4.00 -3.07
N ASP A 30 -1.40 5.07 -3.82
CA ASP A 30 -0.35 5.75 -4.57
C ASP A 30 -0.72 7.22 -4.71
N GLN A 31 0.29 8.08 -4.81
CA GLN A 31 0.05 9.50 -5.10
C GLN A 31 -0.53 9.69 -6.51
N ASP A 32 -0.23 8.79 -7.43
CA ASP A 32 -0.84 8.75 -8.75
C ASP A 32 -2.05 7.81 -8.73
N PRO A 33 -3.28 8.34 -8.80
CA PRO A 33 -4.48 7.51 -8.77
C PRO A 33 -4.55 6.51 -9.93
N ALA A 34 -3.99 6.86 -11.08
CA ALA A 34 -3.98 5.96 -12.24
C ALA A 34 -3.09 4.73 -11.98
N ALA A 35 -1.95 4.93 -11.33
CA ALA A 35 -1.06 3.83 -10.96
C ALA A 35 -1.71 2.89 -9.94
N ALA A 36 -2.38 3.45 -8.93
CA ALA A 36 -3.11 2.65 -7.94
C ALA A 36 -4.22 1.84 -8.60
N ARG A 37 -4.99 2.47 -9.49
CA ARG A 37 -6.08 1.80 -10.19
C ARG A 37 -5.58 0.66 -11.07
N LEU A 38 -4.48 0.86 -11.77
CA LEU A 38 -3.88 -0.19 -12.60
C LEU A 38 -3.48 -1.39 -11.74
N ALA A 39 -2.88 -1.16 -10.59
CA ALA A 39 -2.51 -2.23 -9.68
C ALA A 39 -3.73 -3.00 -9.16
N VAL A 40 -4.82 -2.30 -8.85
CA VAL A 40 -6.10 -2.93 -8.48
C VAL A 40 -6.63 -3.79 -9.62
N ASP A 41 -6.61 -3.26 -10.85
CA ASP A 41 -7.09 -3.97 -12.04
C ASP A 41 -6.25 -5.22 -12.32
N LEU A 42 -4.96 -5.21 -11.98
CA LEU A 42 -4.08 -6.38 -12.09
C LEU A 42 -4.30 -7.42 -10.99
N GLY A 43 -5.16 -7.14 -10.03
CA GLY A 43 -5.45 -8.07 -8.95
C GLY A 43 -4.48 -8.01 -7.78
N ALA A 44 -3.69 -6.94 -7.65
CA ALA A 44 -2.70 -6.81 -6.59
C ALA A 44 -3.31 -6.53 -5.21
N GLY A 45 -4.52 -6.00 -5.15
CA GLY A 45 -5.20 -5.68 -3.91
C GLY A 45 -6.43 -4.82 -4.15
N ASP A 46 -6.96 -4.26 -3.08
CA ASP A 46 -8.10 -3.37 -3.09
C ASP A 46 -7.66 -1.93 -2.81
N PRO A 47 -8.41 -0.93 -3.30
CA PRO A 47 -8.06 0.45 -3.02
C PRO A 47 -8.20 0.75 -1.51
N LEU A 48 -7.22 1.47 -0.96
CA LEU A 48 -7.28 1.89 0.43
C LEU A 48 -8.44 2.88 0.62
N PRO A 49 -9.37 2.62 1.56
CA PRO A 49 -10.46 3.55 1.84
C PRO A 49 -9.93 4.90 2.34
N ALA A 50 -10.68 5.97 2.06
CA ALA A 50 -10.33 7.31 2.53
C ALA A 50 -10.29 7.40 4.06
N THR A 51 -11.15 6.63 4.73
CA THR A 51 -11.14 6.47 6.18
C THR A 51 -10.85 5.03 6.53
N THR A 52 -9.77 4.83 7.28
CA THR A 52 -9.44 3.51 7.83
C THR A 52 -9.86 3.46 9.28
N ARG A 53 -10.58 2.41 9.67
CA ARG A 53 -11.03 2.23 11.05
C ARG A 53 -9.95 1.62 11.93
N GLU A 54 -9.16 0.72 11.34
CA GLU A 54 -8.12 0.00 12.05
C GLU A 54 -6.81 0.06 11.27
N PRO A 55 -5.66 0.18 11.96
CA PRO A 55 -4.37 0.08 11.29
C PRO A 55 -4.18 -1.31 10.67
N ALA A 56 -3.48 -1.37 9.56
CA ALA A 56 -3.00 -2.63 9.03
C ALA A 56 -1.89 -3.20 9.93
N ASP A 57 -1.57 -4.47 9.78
CA ASP A 57 -0.48 -5.09 10.52
C ASP A 57 0.88 -4.54 10.06
N ILE A 58 1.03 -4.33 8.75
CA ILE A 58 2.27 -3.86 8.13
C ILE A 58 1.94 -2.86 7.03
N ALA A 59 2.74 -1.82 6.92
CA ALA A 59 2.76 -0.93 5.76
C ALA A 59 4.09 -1.11 5.02
N VAL A 60 4.00 -1.41 3.73
CA VAL A 60 5.16 -1.50 2.84
C VAL A 60 5.26 -0.20 2.06
N ILE A 61 6.39 0.50 2.19
CA ILE A 61 6.62 1.76 1.50
C ILE A 61 7.51 1.48 0.29
N ALA A 62 6.92 1.53 -0.90
CA ALA A 62 7.56 1.22 -2.16
C ALA A 62 7.51 2.42 -3.11
N VAL A 63 7.94 3.57 -2.62
CA VAL A 63 7.98 4.83 -3.37
C VAL A 63 9.42 5.15 -3.76
N PRO A 64 9.66 6.07 -4.72
CA PRO A 64 11.02 6.51 -5.04
C PRO A 64 11.76 7.00 -3.80
N PRO A 65 13.10 6.82 -3.72
CA PRO A 65 13.88 7.17 -2.51
C PRO A 65 13.65 8.60 -2.02
N ALA A 66 13.47 9.56 -2.92
CA ALA A 66 13.22 10.94 -2.55
C ALA A 66 11.90 11.15 -1.80
N ALA A 67 10.95 10.24 -1.94
CA ALA A 67 9.63 10.36 -1.32
C ALA A 67 9.47 9.51 -0.04
N VAL A 68 10.46 8.68 0.32
CA VAL A 68 10.33 7.73 1.42
C VAL A 68 10.07 8.42 2.76
N ALA A 69 10.84 9.44 3.10
CA ALA A 69 10.71 10.12 4.39
C ALA A 69 9.34 10.77 4.56
N ALA A 70 8.87 11.48 3.54
CA ALA A 70 7.56 12.14 3.59
C ALA A 70 6.42 11.11 3.62
N THR A 71 6.53 10.05 2.85
CA THR A 71 5.54 8.98 2.83
C THR A 71 5.45 8.28 4.18
N LEU A 72 6.60 7.98 4.79
CA LEU A 72 6.65 7.37 6.11
C LEU A 72 5.99 8.27 7.16
N ALA A 73 6.30 9.56 7.15
CA ALA A 73 5.72 10.52 8.08
C ALA A 73 4.19 10.60 7.94
N GLN A 74 3.68 10.61 6.72
CA GLN A 74 2.24 10.60 6.47
C GLN A 74 1.58 9.32 6.96
N ALA A 75 2.20 8.17 6.70
CA ALA A 75 1.68 6.88 7.15
C ALA A 75 1.62 6.80 8.68
N GLN A 76 2.66 7.29 9.36
CA GLN A 76 2.69 7.36 10.80
C GLN A 76 1.64 8.32 11.37
N ALA A 77 1.51 9.51 10.77
CA ALA A 77 0.52 10.50 11.21
C ALA A 77 -0.92 9.99 11.06
N ARG A 78 -1.20 9.21 10.03
CA ARG A 78 -2.50 8.62 9.78
C ARG A 78 -2.69 7.29 10.50
N ARG A 79 -1.68 6.77 11.17
CA ARG A 79 -1.70 5.46 11.83
C ARG A 79 -2.20 4.35 10.91
N LEU A 80 -1.63 4.29 9.69
CA LEU A 80 -2.07 3.32 8.69
C LEU A 80 -1.71 1.89 9.06
N ALA A 81 -0.66 1.69 9.86
CA ALA A 81 -0.23 0.35 10.24
C ALA A 81 0.48 0.38 11.60
N ASP A 82 0.56 -0.81 12.22
CA ASP A 82 1.32 -1.02 13.46
C ASP A 82 2.81 -1.22 13.18
N ALA A 83 3.14 -1.60 11.94
CA ALA A 83 4.52 -1.80 11.53
C ALA A 83 4.72 -1.44 10.05
#